data_850482160247429eb4552f194d364c86
#
_entry.id   850482160247429eb4552f194d364c86
#
_cell.length_a   1.000
_cell.length_b   1.000
_cell.length_c   1.000
_cell.angle_alpha   90.00
_cell.angle_beta   90.00
_cell.angle_gamma   90.00
#
_symmetry.space_group_name_H-M   'P 1'
#
loop_
_entity.id
_entity.type
_entity.pdbx_description
1 polymer ?
#
loop_
_entity_poly.entity_id
_entity_poly.type
_entity_poly.pdbx_seq_one_letter_code
_entity_poly.pdbx_strand_id
1 'polypeptide(L)'
;KDIEVTKYSIGVMVLERKLIKRNDLLDIITQGVDKATAQLDHFAITHDNVIANLADIYTQTISTLNPRIIVNGEHNHISNPNNANKIRALLLAAIRSAVLWRQCGGTRWQLLLNRKAVLHAAQKLVDEHSSRVLH
;
A
#
# COMPACT_ATOMS: atom_id res chain seq x y z
N LYS A 1 10.56 -9.93 -14.15
CA LYS A 1 9.35 -9.22 -13.68
C LYS A 1 8.74 -9.88 -12.45
N ASP A 2 8.60 -11.22 -12.42
CA ASP A 2 8.01 -11.96 -11.29
C ASP A 2 8.88 -11.95 -10.03
N ILE A 3 10.21 -11.92 -10.18
CA ILE A 3 11.16 -11.89 -9.06
C ILE A 3 11.06 -10.56 -8.28
N GLU A 4 10.90 -9.43 -8.96
CA GLU A 4 10.74 -8.14 -8.29
C GLU A 4 9.43 -8.05 -7.53
N VAL A 5 8.32 -8.49 -8.13
CA VAL A 5 7.01 -8.52 -7.45
C VAL A 5 7.08 -9.41 -6.20
N THR A 6 7.73 -10.56 -6.30
CA THR A 6 7.94 -11.45 -5.14
C THR A 6 8.76 -10.76 -4.05
N LYS A 7 9.81 -10.05 -4.44
CA LYS A 7 10.67 -9.27 -3.53
C LYS A 7 9.91 -8.19 -2.78
N TYR A 8 9.06 -7.43 -3.49
CA TYR A 8 8.21 -6.42 -2.89
C TYR A 8 7.16 -7.05 -1.95
N SER A 9 6.55 -8.15 -2.34
CA SER A 9 5.58 -8.87 -1.51
C SER A 9 6.20 -9.38 -0.21
N ILE A 10 7.41 -9.92 -0.26
CA ILE A 10 8.15 -10.34 0.94
C ILE A 10 8.47 -9.13 1.81
N GLY A 11 8.95 -8.03 1.22
CA GLY A 11 9.21 -6.78 1.93
C GLY A 11 7.99 -6.25 2.65
N VAL A 12 6.84 -6.23 1.99
CA VAL A 12 5.55 -5.84 2.60
C VAL A 12 5.19 -6.71 3.79
N MET A 13 5.32 -8.04 3.67
CA MET A 13 5.02 -8.97 4.76
C MET A 13 5.97 -8.82 5.95
N VAL A 14 7.24 -8.52 5.71
CA VAL A 14 8.22 -8.28 6.79
C VAL A 14 7.91 -6.97 7.51
N LEU A 15 7.62 -5.91 6.77
CA LEU A 15 7.30 -4.60 7.34
C LEU A 15 5.96 -4.62 8.09
N GLU A 16 4.95 -5.32 7.57
CA GLU A 16 3.69 -5.52 8.26
C GLU A 16 3.91 -6.11 9.66
N ARG A 17 4.72 -7.17 9.77
CA ARG A 17 5.01 -7.81 11.06
C ARG A 17 5.71 -6.90 12.07
N LYS A 18 6.51 -5.96 11.59
CA LYS A 18 7.14 -4.95 12.44
C LYS A 18 6.17 -3.85 12.82
N LEU A 19 5.37 -3.41 11.86
CA LEU A 19 4.41 -2.32 12.05
C LEU A 19 3.33 -2.67 13.09
N ILE A 20 2.80 -3.90 13.08
CA ILE A 20 1.74 -4.31 14.04
C ILE A 20 2.19 -4.27 15.50
N LYS A 21 3.50 -4.22 15.76
CA LYS A 21 4.10 -4.10 17.10
C LYS A 21 4.34 -2.64 17.51
N ARG A 22 4.04 -1.70 16.63
CA ARG A 22 4.33 -0.28 16.79
C ARG A 22 3.02 0.53 16.78
N ASN A 23 2.33 0.51 17.94
CA ASN A 23 1.07 1.25 18.12
C ASN A 23 1.24 2.74 17.82
N ASP A 24 2.39 3.33 18.17
CA ASP A 24 2.73 4.72 17.86
C ASP A 24 2.66 5.02 16.35
N LEU A 25 3.21 4.14 15.52
CA LEU A 25 3.17 4.31 14.06
C LEU A 25 1.78 4.01 13.48
N LEU A 26 1.07 3.02 14.03
CA LEU A 26 -0.30 2.70 13.62
C LEU A 26 -1.26 3.87 13.89
N ASP A 27 -1.11 4.56 15.00
CA ASP A 27 -1.91 5.73 15.35
C ASP A 27 -1.66 6.88 14.37
N ILE A 28 -0.39 7.15 14.00
CA ILE A 28 -0.04 8.16 12.99
C ILE A 28 -0.66 7.81 11.63
N ILE A 29 -0.59 6.54 11.22
CA ILE A 29 -1.17 6.08 9.95
C ILE A 29 -2.69 6.25 9.97
N THR A 30 -3.36 5.85 11.05
CA THR A 30 -4.82 5.95 11.16
C THR A 30 -5.28 7.40 11.08
N GLN A 31 -4.71 8.27 11.90
CA GLN A 31 -5.05 9.70 11.90
C GLN A 31 -4.74 10.37 10.56
N GLY A 32 -3.61 10.03 9.94
CA GLY A 32 -3.23 10.58 8.65
C GLY A 32 -4.16 10.13 7.52
N VAL A 33 -4.57 8.87 7.52
CA VAL A 33 -5.52 8.34 6.53
C VAL A 33 -6.92 8.94 6.73
N ASP A 34 -7.37 9.13 7.96
CA ASP A 34 -8.66 9.79 8.24
C ASP A 34 -8.67 11.23 7.71
N LYS A 35 -7.58 11.97 7.91
CA LYS A 35 -7.41 13.32 7.33
C LYS A 35 -7.41 13.30 5.81
N ALA A 36 -6.70 12.35 5.19
CA ALA A 36 -6.69 12.20 3.73
C ALA A 36 -8.07 11.81 3.19
N THR A 37 -8.83 11.00 3.91
CA THR A 37 -10.20 10.62 3.56
C THR A 37 -11.13 11.83 3.57
N ALA A 38 -11.01 12.73 4.54
CA ALA A 38 -11.78 13.97 4.59
C ALA A 38 -11.51 14.88 3.38
N GLN A 39 -10.32 14.82 2.76
CA GLN A 39 -10.03 15.57 1.54
C GLN A 39 -10.80 15.07 0.31
N LEU A 40 -11.29 13.82 0.33
CA LEU A 40 -12.05 13.24 -0.80
C LEU A 40 -13.41 13.91 -1.02
N ASP A 41 -13.89 14.68 -0.06
CA ASP A 41 -15.10 15.51 -0.24
C ASP A 41 -14.88 16.62 -1.28
N HIS A 42 -13.63 17.02 -1.51
CA HIS A 42 -13.25 18.13 -2.39
C HIS A 42 -12.30 17.72 -3.53
N PHE A 43 -11.58 16.62 -3.38
CA PHE A 43 -10.55 16.18 -4.32
C PHE A 43 -10.72 14.69 -4.68
N ALA A 44 -10.42 14.33 -5.93
CA ALA A 44 -10.32 12.92 -6.31
C ALA A 44 -9.16 12.23 -5.56
N ILE A 45 -9.30 10.93 -5.29
CA ILE A 45 -8.26 10.14 -4.61
C ILE A 45 -6.92 10.15 -5.35
N THR A 46 -6.94 10.36 -6.65
CA THR A 46 -5.75 10.46 -7.51
C THR A 46 -5.18 11.88 -7.57
N HIS A 47 -5.79 12.85 -6.88
CA HIS A 47 -5.29 14.22 -6.86
C HIS A 47 -3.91 14.28 -6.21
N ASP A 48 -3.00 15.06 -6.78
CA ASP A 48 -1.60 15.12 -6.34
C ASP A 48 -1.44 15.49 -4.86
N ASN A 49 -2.30 16.36 -4.32
CA ASN A 49 -2.28 16.73 -2.91
C ASN A 49 -2.65 15.54 -1.99
N VAL A 50 -3.65 14.74 -2.38
CA VAL A 50 -4.05 13.54 -1.62
C VAL A 50 -2.94 12.51 -1.65
N ILE A 51 -2.37 12.27 -2.83
CA ILE A 51 -1.24 11.36 -3.01
C ILE A 51 -0.02 11.82 -2.22
N ALA A 52 0.30 13.12 -2.22
CA ALA A 52 1.41 13.67 -1.44
C ALA A 52 1.21 13.48 0.06
N ASN A 53 0.00 13.67 0.58
CA ASN A 53 -0.31 13.43 1.98
C ASN A 53 -0.17 11.97 2.37
N LEU A 54 -0.64 11.04 1.54
CA LEU A 54 -0.44 9.61 1.76
C LEU A 54 1.04 9.21 1.71
N ALA A 55 1.80 9.79 0.78
CA ALA A 55 3.25 9.58 0.68
C ALA A 55 3.99 10.09 1.93
N ASP A 56 3.56 11.21 2.51
CA ASP A 56 4.13 11.77 3.73
C ASP A 56 3.88 10.86 4.94
N ILE A 57 2.67 10.29 5.07
CA ILE A 57 2.37 9.28 6.10
C ILE A 57 3.34 8.10 5.99
N TYR A 58 3.57 7.58 4.78
CA TYR A 58 4.54 6.50 4.55
C TYR A 58 5.94 6.89 5.00
N THR A 59 6.38 8.10 4.66
CA THR A 59 7.72 8.61 4.99
C THR A 59 7.91 8.75 6.51
N GLN A 60 6.91 9.24 7.23
CA GLN A 60 6.97 9.43 8.67
C GLN A 60 6.87 8.12 9.48
N THR A 61 6.36 7.07 8.88
CA THR A 61 6.05 5.81 9.58
C THR A 61 6.84 4.63 9.03
N ILE A 62 6.38 4.02 7.96
CA ILE A 62 6.90 2.77 7.42
C ILE A 62 8.34 2.92 6.94
N SER A 63 8.68 4.05 6.35
CA SER A 63 10.04 4.35 5.87
C SER A 63 11.09 4.40 6.99
N THR A 64 10.68 4.52 8.25
CA THR A 64 11.57 4.47 9.42
C THR A 64 11.91 3.05 9.86
N LEU A 65 11.18 2.05 9.35
CA LEU A 65 11.40 0.64 9.64
C LEU A 65 12.39 0.02 8.64
N ASN A 66 13.05 -1.07 9.07
CA ASN A 66 13.92 -1.86 8.22
C ASN A 66 13.33 -3.27 8.00
N PRO A 67 13.56 -3.88 6.82
CA PRO A 67 14.23 -3.36 5.63
C PRO A 67 13.38 -2.33 4.88
N ARG A 68 14.03 -1.38 4.21
CA ARG A 68 13.32 -0.48 3.29
C ARG A 68 12.98 -1.20 1.99
N ILE A 69 11.81 -0.96 1.45
CA ILE A 69 11.45 -1.40 0.10
C ILE A 69 12.03 -0.38 -0.89
N ILE A 70 13.00 -0.85 -1.69
CA ILE A 70 13.61 -0.05 -2.74
C ILE A 70 12.98 -0.47 -4.05
N VAL A 71 12.27 0.46 -4.69
CA VAL A 71 11.67 0.26 -6.00
C VAL A 71 12.66 0.69 -7.06
N ASN A 72 13.02 -0.25 -7.94
CA ASN A 72 13.90 0.01 -9.05
C ASN A 72 13.10 0.40 -10.31
N GLY A 73 13.61 1.34 -11.06
CA GLY A 73 13.00 1.79 -12.31
C GLY A 73 13.94 2.72 -13.07
N GLU A 74 13.53 3.19 -14.23
CA GLU A 74 14.28 4.17 -14.99
C GLU A 74 14.43 5.47 -14.21
N HIS A 75 15.65 6.03 -14.23
CA HIS A 75 16.00 7.22 -13.45
C HIS A 75 15.03 8.39 -13.67
N ASN A 76 14.65 8.64 -14.92
CA ASN A 76 13.71 9.72 -15.27
C ASN A 76 12.32 9.58 -14.64
N HIS A 77 11.87 8.34 -14.40
CA HIS A 77 10.58 8.09 -13.76
C HIS A 77 10.67 8.16 -12.23
N ILE A 78 11.74 7.61 -11.66
CA ILE A 78 11.91 7.55 -10.20
C ILE A 78 12.28 8.91 -9.62
N SER A 79 13.04 9.74 -10.34
CA SER A 79 13.44 11.08 -9.91
C SER A 79 12.30 12.09 -9.93
N ASN A 80 11.20 11.80 -10.62
CA ASN A 80 10.02 12.67 -10.60
C ASN A 80 9.32 12.59 -9.23
N PRO A 81 9.18 13.73 -8.50
CA PRO A 81 8.59 13.76 -7.16
C PRO A 81 7.16 13.18 -7.12
N ASN A 82 6.35 13.43 -8.14
CA ASN A 82 4.97 12.92 -8.21
C ASN A 82 4.95 11.40 -8.35
N ASN A 83 5.86 10.82 -9.11
CA ASN A 83 5.97 9.36 -9.21
C ASN A 83 6.50 8.75 -7.92
N ALA A 84 7.46 9.37 -7.26
CA ALA A 84 7.95 8.94 -5.96
C ALA A 84 6.82 8.94 -4.90
N ASN A 85 5.98 9.98 -4.90
CA ASN A 85 4.81 10.05 -4.02
C ASN A 85 3.78 8.96 -4.34
N LYS A 86 3.50 8.68 -5.60
CA LYS A 86 2.62 7.58 -6.01
C LYS A 86 3.15 6.22 -5.53
N ILE A 87 4.43 5.97 -5.67
CA ILE A 87 5.08 4.74 -5.18
C ILE A 87 4.91 4.60 -3.67
N ARG A 88 5.18 5.67 -2.91
CA ARG A 88 5.03 5.66 -1.44
C ARG A 88 3.58 5.44 -1.01
N ALA A 89 2.63 6.09 -1.67
CA ALA A 89 1.20 5.91 -1.40
C ALA A 89 0.75 4.46 -1.69
N LEU A 90 1.23 3.87 -2.79
CA LEU A 90 0.95 2.46 -3.13
C LEU A 90 1.58 1.49 -2.11
N LEU A 91 2.80 1.75 -1.64
CA LEU A 91 3.44 0.95 -0.60
C LEU A 91 2.68 1.05 0.73
N LEU A 92 2.19 2.24 1.10
CA LEU A 92 1.32 2.43 2.26
C LEU A 92 0.05 1.59 2.13
N ALA A 93 -0.61 1.63 0.98
CA ALA A 93 -1.81 0.86 0.71
C ALA A 93 -1.56 -0.65 0.78
N ALA A 94 -0.46 -1.14 0.20
CA ALA A 94 -0.08 -2.55 0.23
C ALA A 94 0.15 -3.05 1.67
N ILE A 95 0.85 -2.28 2.49
CA ILE A 95 1.14 -2.65 3.89
C ILE A 95 -0.13 -2.59 4.75
N ARG A 96 -0.99 -1.58 4.56
CA ARG A 96 -2.31 -1.54 5.22
C ARG A 96 -3.18 -2.72 4.85
N SER A 97 -3.17 -3.12 3.58
CA SER A 97 -3.89 -4.31 3.11
C SER A 97 -3.36 -5.58 3.76
N ALA A 98 -2.04 -5.69 3.95
CA ALA A 98 -1.43 -6.83 4.66
C ALA A 98 -1.82 -6.86 6.15
N VAL A 99 -1.88 -5.71 6.82
CA VAL A 99 -2.37 -5.59 8.20
C VAL A 99 -3.84 -6.02 8.29
N LEU A 100 -4.70 -5.51 7.40
CA LEU A 100 -6.11 -5.87 7.34
C LEU A 100 -6.31 -7.36 7.06
N TRP A 101 -5.55 -7.94 6.12
CA TRP A 101 -5.55 -9.37 5.85
C TRP A 101 -5.32 -10.20 7.11
N ARG A 102 -4.32 -9.81 7.91
CA ARG A 102 -4.03 -10.47 9.18
C ARG A 102 -5.15 -10.28 10.20
N GLN A 103 -5.70 -9.10 10.34
CA GLN A 103 -6.80 -8.79 11.25
C GLN A 103 -8.06 -9.60 10.90
N CYS A 104 -8.28 -9.88 9.62
CA CYS A 104 -9.36 -10.75 9.14
C CYS A 104 -9.04 -12.27 9.25
N GLY A 105 -7.97 -12.65 9.93
CA GLY A 105 -7.57 -14.04 10.12
C GLY A 105 -6.76 -14.64 8.98
N GLY A 106 -6.30 -13.83 8.03
CA GLY A 106 -5.45 -14.26 6.93
C GLY A 106 -4.06 -14.68 7.38
N THR A 107 -3.51 -15.71 6.74
CA THR A 107 -2.17 -16.22 7.01
C THR A 107 -1.30 -16.20 5.75
N ARG A 108 0.03 -16.17 5.97
CA ARG A 108 1.00 -16.23 4.87
C ARG A 108 0.91 -17.56 4.11
N TRP A 109 0.59 -18.62 4.81
CA TRP A 109 0.41 -19.94 4.21
C TRP A 109 -0.77 -19.99 3.24
N GLN A 110 -1.86 -19.26 3.52
CA GLN A 110 -2.99 -19.13 2.59
C GLN A 110 -2.58 -18.43 1.29
N LEU A 111 -1.70 -17.41 1.36
CA LEU A 111 -1.19 -16.73 0.17
C LEU A 111 -0.35 -17.66 -0.70
N LEU A 112 0.40 -18.59 -0.09
CA LEU A 112 1.22 -19.56 -0.80
C LEU A 112 0.38 -20.73 -1.35
N LEU A 113 -0.50 -21.30 -0.52
CA LEU A 113 -1.26 -22.51 -0.86
C LEU A 113 -2.51 -22.23 -1.69
N ASN A 114 -3.16 -21.06 -1.45
CA ASN A 114 -4.39 -20.66 -2.13
C ASN A 114 -4.17 -19.52 -3.14
N ARG A 115 -2.98 -19.42 -3.72
CA ARG A 115 -2.59 -18.34 -4.63
C ARG A 115 -3.62 -18.10 -5.75
N LYS A 116 -4.16 -19.17 -6.34
CA LYS A 116 -5.15 -19.06 -7.41
C LYS A 116 -6.46 -18.44 -6.93
N ALA A 117 -6.95 -18.84 -5.76
CA ALA A 117 -8.18 -18.28 -5.17
C ALA A 117 -8.02 -16.81 -4.81
N VAL A 118 -6.86 -16.42 -4.24
CA VAL A 118 -6.54 -15.02 -3.91
C VAL A 118 -6.47 -14.18 -5.18
N LEU A 119 -5.80 -14.66 -6.22
CA LEU A 119 -5.72 -13.98 -7.52
C LEU A 119 -7.11 -13.79 -8.15
N HIS A 120 -7.96 -14.83 -8.11
CA HIS A 120 -9.31 -14.73 -8.64
C HIS A 120 -10.17 -13.71 -7.87
N ALA A 121 -10.10 -13.73 -6.55
CA ALA A 121 -10.79 -12.74 -5.71
C ALA A 121 -10.30 -11.30 -5.97
N ALA A 122 -9.00 -11.10 -6.10
CA ALA A 122 -8.41 -9.81 -6.41
C ALA A 122 -8.85 -9.30 -7.80
N GLN A 123 -8.85 -10.17 -8.82
CA GLN A 123 -9.32 -9.83 -10.16
C GLN A 123 -10.78 -9.41 -10.15
N LYS A 124 -11.63 -10.17 -9.46
CA LYS A 124 -13.05 -9.82 -9.31
C LYS A 124 -13.26 -8.44 -8.70
N LEU A 125 -12.52 -8.10 -7.66
CA LEU A 125 -12.59 -6.77 -7.03
C LEU A 125 -12.16 -5.65 -7.98
N VAL A 126 -11.12 -5.87 -8.79
CA VAL A 126 -10.67 -4.91 -9.81
C VAL A 126 -11.75 -4.70 -10.87
N ASP A 127 -12.33 -5.78 -11.37
CA ASP A 127 -13.36 -5.74 -12.40
C ASP A 127 -14.65 -5.03 -11.91
N GLU A 128 -15.07 -5.32 -10.67
CA GLU A 128 -16.21 -4.66 -10.02
C GLU A 128 -15.97 -3.16 -9.82
N HIS A 129 -14.75 -2.79 -9.42
CA HIS A 129 -14.40 -1.38 -9.24
C HIS A 129 -14.35 -0.65 -10.58
N SER A 130 -13.75 -1.25 -11.60
CA SER A 130 -13.68 -0.67 -12.95
C SER A 130 -15.07 -0.45 -13.55
N SER A 131 -15.99 -1.38 -13.31
CA SER A 131 -17.39 -1.26 -13.77
C SER A 131 -18.14 -0.11 -13.07
N ARG A 132 -17.83 0.17 -11.80
CA ARG A 132 -18.45 1.29 -11.05
C ARG A 132 -17.94 2.66 -11.49
N VAL A 133 -16.69 2.74 -11.93
CA VAL A 133 -16.08 4.01 -12.39
C VAL A 133 -16.56 4.41 -13.78
N LEU A 134 -17.01 3.44 -14.61
CA LEU A 134 -17.50 3.69 -15.97
C LEU A 134 -19.01 4.03 -16.03
N HIS A 135 -19.70 3.97 -14.92
CA HIS A 135 -21.10 4.35 -14.77
C HIS A 135 -21.26 5.53 -13.82
#